data_0f8a8d199ff5a10c37da8bf9beb6d895
#
_entry.id   0f8a8d199ff5a10c37da8bf9beb6d895
#
_cell.length_a   1.000
_cell.length_b   1.000
_cell.length_c   1.000
_cell.angle_alpha   90.00
_cell.angle_beta   90.00
_cell.angle_gamma   90.00
#
_symmetry.space_group_name_H-M   'P 1'
#
loop_
_entity.id
_entity.type
_entity.pdbx_description
1 polymer ?
#
loop_
_entity_poly.entity_id
_entity_poly.type
_entity_poly.pdbx_seq_one_letter_code
_entity_poly.pdbx_strand_id
1 'polypeptide(L)'
;MKTFKLIKLNILKESGEDFQKRSIPLIDGLIINREDDQNRWIIEAYLDKQYIEEFLRFRQNEEEMVLEAKITKSSNHPAVFLVKVLDVNEIGEHFNVLFMGNIVDHKKDQVEHMLRRLIEEGYQGEELLEEFKNRVEQAEAENSV
;
A
#
# COMPACT_ATOMS: atom_id res chain seq x y z
N MET A 1 -9.59 -8.23 16.35
CA MET A 1 -9.71 -7.51 15.07
C MET A 1 -10.09 -6.05 15.33
N LYS A 2 -9.36 -5.13 14.73
CA LYS A 2 -9.62 -3.69 14.90
C LYS A 2 -9.89 -3.05 13.54
N THR A 3 -10.89 -2.16 13.51
CA THR A 3 -11.31 -1.47 12.29
C THR A 3 -11.14 0.03 12.46
N PHE A 4 -10.57 0.67 11.44
CA PHE A 4 -10.31 2.11 11.42
C PHE A 4 -10.86 2.71 10.14
N LYS A 5 -11.16 4.00 10.18
CA LYS A 5 -11.59 4.73 8.99
C LYS A 5 -10.38 5.07 8.12
N LEU A 6 -10.52 4.84 6.81
CA LEU A 6 -9.51 5.24 5.83
C LEU A 6 -9.85 6.65 5.34
N ILE A 7 -8.92 7.60 5.53
CA ILE A 7 -9.12 9.01 5.17
C ILE A 7 -8.51 9.35 3.83
N LYS A 8 -7.27 8.86 3.57
CA LYS A 8 -6.57 9.09 2.31
C LYS A 8 -5.80 7.84 1.92
N LEU A 9 -5.65 7.66 0.62
CA LEU A 9 -4.92 6.54 0.06
C LEU A 9 -4.06 7.02 -1.10
N ASN A 10 -2.77 6.69 -1.06
CA ASN A 10 -1.83 6.98 -2.14
C ASN A 10 -1.14 5.70 -2.55
N ILE A 11 -0.92 5.53 -3.86
CA ILE A 11 -0.06 4.47 -4.38
C ILE A 11 1.30 5.09 -4.67
N LEU A 12 2.36 4.41 -4.23
CA LEU A 12 3.73 4.79 -4.59
C LEU A 12 4.13 3.99 -5.83
N LYS A 13 4.41 4.70 -6.93
CA LYS A 13 4.80 4.09 -8.20
C LYS A 13 6.16 4.57 -8.67
N GLU A 14 6.89 3.68 -9.33
CA GLU A 14 8.11 4.06 -10.00
C GLU A 14 7.81 5.01 -11.16
N SER A 15 8.66 6.02 -11.33
CA SER A 15 8.57 6.96 -12.44
C SER A 15 9.99 7.34 -12.88
N GLY A 16 10.52 6.64 -13.89
CA GLY A 16 11.89 6.87 -14.36
C GLY A 16 12.93 6.58 -13.28
N GLU A 17 13.66 7.62 -12.87
CA GLU A 17 14.73 7.50 -11.85
C GLU A 17 14.24 7.80 -10.43
N ASP A 18 12.94 8.00 -10.24
CA ASP A 18 12.35 8.32 -8.94
C ASP A 18 11.01 7.62 -8.82
N PHE A 19 10.27 7.88 -7.76
CA PHE A 19 8.92 7.37 -7.59
C PHE A 19 7.92 8.53 -7.48
N GLN A 20 6.67 8.24 -7.82
CA GLN A 20 5.57 9.20 -7.72
C GLN A 20 4.54 8.72 -6.73
N LYS A 21 3.94 9.66 -6.01
CA LYS A 21 2.77 9.40 -5.19
C LYS A 21 1.55 9.70 -6.03
N ARG A 22 0.72 8.69 -6.21
CA ARG A 22 -0.55 8.87 -6.89
C ARG A 22 -1.66 8.84 -5.86
N SER A 23 -2.36 9.96 -5.70
CA SER A 23 -3.51 10.04 -4.83
C SER A 23 -4.70 9.32 -5.47
N ILE A 24 -5.38 8.49 -4.68
CA ILE A 24 -6.59 7.79 -5.14
C ILE A 24 -7.79 8.48 -4.51
N PRO A 25 -8.69 9.03 -5.33
CA PRO A 25 -9.89 9.69 -4.79
C PRO A 25 -10.82 8.67 -4.15
N LEU A 26 -10.93 8.71 -2.84
CA LEU A 26 -11.79 7.81 -2.08
C LEU A 26 -13.20 8.38 -1.98
N ILE A 27 -14.21 7.54 -2.21
CA ILE A 27 -15.59 7.82 -1.85
C ILE A 27 -15.77 7.47 -0.37
N ASP A 28 -15.22 6.32 0.02
CA ASP A 28 -15.22 5.84 1.41
C ASP A 28 -14.14 4.77 1.56
N GLY A 29 -13.83 4.38 2.78
CA GLY A 29 -12.86 3.32 3.01
C GLY A 29 -12.70 2.92 4.46
N LEU A 30 -12.19 1.71 4.64
CA LEU A 30 -11.91 1.11 5.95
C LEU A 30 -10.54 0.45 5.93
N ILE A 31 -9.92 0.41 7.10
CA ILE A 31 -8.72 -0.40 7.32
C ILE A 31 -8.99 -1.36 8.46
N ILE A 32 -8.66 -2.61 8.26
CA ILE A 32 -8.89 -3.68 9.24
C ILE A 32 -7.55 -4.31 9.60
N ASN A 33 -7.20 -4.21 10.88
CA ASN A 33 -6.10 -4.99 11.43
C ASN A 33 -6.69 -6.32 11.87
N ARG A 34 -6.35 -7.40 11.19
CA ARG A 34 -6.89 -8.73 11.48
C ARG A 34 -6.38 -9.29 12.79
N GLU A 35 -5.23 -8.81 13.25
CA GLU A 35 -4.58 -9.32 14.47
C GLU A 35 -4.37 -10.84 14.41
N ASP A 36 -4.09 -11.35 13.20
CA ASP A 36 -3.81 -12.76 12.99
C ASP A 36 -2.31 -13.06 13.18
N ASP A 37 -1.95 -14.34 13.11
CA ASP A 37 -0.57 -14.79 13.31
C ASP A 37 0.40 -14.24 12.26
N GLN A 38 -0.11 -13.79 11.12
CA GLN A 38 0.70 -13.27 10.01
C GLN A 38 0.70 -11.74 9.98
N ASN A 39 0.08 -11.08 10.94
CA ASN A 39 -0.04 -9.63 11.03
C ASN A 39 -0.59 -9.00 9.74
N ARG A 40 -1.61 -9.62 9.17
CA ARG A 40 -2.21 -9.14 7.92
C ARG A 40 -3.23 -8.05 8.18
N TRP A 41 -3.23 -7.09 7.26
CA TRP A 41 -4.18 -5.99 7.24
C TRP A 41 -5.00 -6.06 5.96
N ILE A 42 -6.24 -5.62 6.05
CA ILE A 42 -7.11 -5.46 4.88
C ILE A 42 -7.43 -3.98 4.74
N ILE A 43 -7.27 -3.46 3.53
CA ILE A 43 -7.68 -2.11 3.19
C ILE A 43 -8.82 -2.22 2.19
N GLU A 44 -9.97 -1.63 2.55
CA GLU A 44 -11.14 -1.59 1.68
C GLU A 44 -11.34 -0.15 1.21
N ALA A 45 -11.42 0.04 -0.10
CA ALA A 45 -11.62 1.35 -0.69
C ALA A 45 -12.79 1.33 -1.66
N TYR A 46 -13.68 2.32 -1.52
CA TYR A 46 -14.76 2.57 -2.48
C TYR A 46 -14.33 3.68 -3.42
N LEU A 47 -14.35 3.40 -4.71
CA LEU A 47 -13.84 4.29 -5.73
C LEU A 47 -14.86 4.46 -6.85
N ASP A 48 -14.71 5.55 -7.60
CA ASP A 48 -15.47 5.77 -8.82
C ASP A 48 -15.12 4.69 -9.86
N LYS A 49 -16.12 4.25 -10.61
CA LYS A 49 -15.99 3.18 -11.59
C LYS A 49 -14.93 3.45 -12.67
N GLN A 50 -14.60 4.70 -12.93
CA GLN A 50 -13.58 5.04 -13.92
C GLN A 50 -12.20 4.40 -13.64
N TYR A 51 -11.93 4.05 -12.39
CA TYR A 51 -10.65 3.45 -11.99
C TYR A 51 -10.64 1.93 -11.99
N ILE A 52 -11.79 1.28 -12.28
CA ILE A 52 -11.94 -0.15 -12.05
C ILE A 52 -10.96 -1.01 -12.88
N GLU A 53 -10.70 -0.63 -14.13
CA GLU A 53 -9.84 -1.43 -15.00
C GLU A 53 -8.40 -1.51 -14.50
N GLU A 54 -7.91 -0.43 -13.93
CA GLU A 54 -6.57 -0.40 -13.35
C GLU A 54 -6.43 -1.41 -12.22
N PHE A 55 -7.41 -1.45 -11.31
CA PHE A 55 -7.36 -2.35 -10.17
C PHE A 55 -7.62 -3.80 -10.57
N LEU A 56 -8.41 -4.02 -11.60
CA LEU A 56 -8.57 -5.36 -12.19
C LEU A 56 -7.25 -5.88 -12.75
N ARG A 57 -6.46 -5.01 -13.39
CA ARG A 57 -5.13 -5.39 -13.89
C ARG A 57 -4.17 -5.71 -12.76
N PHE A 58 -4.16 -4.90 -11.69
CA PHE A 58 -3.33 -5.19 -10.52
C PHE A 58 -3.65 -6.55 -9.93
N ARG A 59 -4.94 -6.88 -9.84
CA ARG A 59 -5.40 -8.18 -9.36
C ARG A 59 -4.96 -9.31 -10.28
N GLN A 60 -5.18 -9.15 -11.58
CA GLN A 60 -4.86 -10.17 -12.59
C GLN A 60 -3.36 -10.49 -12.61
N ASN A 61 -2.54 -9.46 -12.49
CA ASN A 61 -1.09 -9.59 -12.53
C ASN A 61 -0.48 -9.94 -11.17
N GLU A 62 -1.31 -10.03 -10.14
CA GLU A 62 -0.87 -10.28 -8.76
C GLU A 62 0.24 -9.32 -8.33
N GLU A 63 0.11 -8.05 -8.73
CA GLU A 63 1.12 -7.05 -8.43
C GLU A 63 1.15 -6.65 -6.97
N GLU A 64 2.34 -6.69 -6.38
CA GLU A 64 2.57 -6.08 -5.09
C GLU A 64 2.70 -4.58 -5.24
N MET A 65 2.19 -3.83 -4.28
CA MET A 65 2.29 -2.38 -4.33
C MET A 65 2.49 -1.80 -2.94
N VAL A 66 3.09 -0.62 -2.91
CA VAL A 66 3.28 0.14 -1.68
C VAL A 66 2.17 1.18 -1.61
N LEU A 67 1.41 1.13 -0.53
CA LEU A 67 0.35 2.11 -0.26
C LEU A 67 0.70 2.95 0.94
N GLU A 68 0.40 4.24 0.86
CA GLU A 68 0.35 5.12 2.03
C GLU A 68 -1.12 5.34 2.37
N ALA A 69 -1.48 5.09 3.60
CA ALA A 69 -2.86 5.24 4.05
C ALA A 69 -2.92 6.14 5.30
N LYS A 70 -3.78 7.14 5.24
CA LYS A 70 -4.06 7.99 6.39
C LYS A 70 -5.29 7.45 7.10
N ILE A 71 -5.14 7.16 8.38
CA ILE A 71 -6.13 6.45 9.18
C ILE A 71 -6.77 7.40 10.20
N THR A 72 -8.05 7.30 10.36
CA THR A 72 -8.88 7.92 11.40
C THR A 72 -9.02 9.44 11.28
N LYS A 73 -7.92 10.18 11.21
CA LYS A 73 -7.94 11.66 11.13
C LYS A 73 -6.94 12.16 10.10
N SER A 74 -7.31 13.23 9.40
CA SER A 74 -6.44 13.83 8.39
C SER A 74 -5.12 14.38 8.96
N SER A 75 -5.09 14.67 10.27
CA SER A 75 -3.87 15.13 10.95
C SER A 75 -2.91 14.02 11.34
N ASN A 76 -3.31 12.76 11.22
CA ASN A 76 -2.44 11.62 11.52
C ASN A 76 -1.35 11.47 10.47
N HIS A 77 -0.21 10.92 10.87
CA HIS A 77 0.83 10.54 9.92
C HIS A 77 0.36 9.32 9.12
N PRO A 78 0.64 9.27 7.80
CA PRO A 78 0.29 8.10 7.00
C PRO A 78 1.03 6.85 7.47
N ALA A 79 0.32 5.72 7.43
CA ALA A 79 0.94 4.41 7.59
C ALA A 79 1.27 3.86 6.21
N VAL A 80 2.31 3.05 6.12
CA VAL A 80 2.76 2.46 4.86
C VAL A 80 2.48 0.97 4.89
N PHE A 81 1.93 0.45 3.79
CA PHE A 81 1.57 -0.96 3.65
C PHE A 81 2.15 -1.54 2.37
N LEU A 82 2.54 -2.79 2.43
CA LEU A 82 2.94 -3.58 1.28
C LEU A 82 1.83 -4.59 1.02
N VAL A 83 1.12 -4.45 -0.08
CA VAL A 83 -0.15 -5.15 -0.31
C VAL A 83 -0.28 -5.66 -1.74
N LYS A 84 -1.25 -6.56 -1.92
CA LYS A 84 -1.76 -6.98 -3.22
C LYS A 84 -3.27 -6.77 -3.25
N VAL A 85 -3.83 -6.60 -4.43
CA VAL A 85 -5.28 -6.56 -4.60
C VAL A 85 -5.83 -7.96 -4.38
N LEU A 86 -6.69 -8.10 -3.38
CA LEU A 86 -7.35 -9.36 -3.05
C LEU A 86 -8.59 -9.57 -3.90
N ASP A 87 -9.40 -8.52 -4.04
CA ASP A 87 -10.66 -8.60 -4.76
C ASP A 87 -11.09 -7.23 -5.28
N VAL A 88 -11.93 -7.26 -6.32
CA VAL A 88 -12.53 -6.06 -6.92
C VAL A 88 -14.00 -6.38 -7.18
N ASN A 89 -14.91 -5.60 -6.60
CA ASN A 89 -16.35 -5.83 -6.69
C ASN A 89 -17.06 -4.60 -7.25
N GLU A 90 -17.74 -4.76 -8.37
CA GLU A 90 -18.50 -3.67 -8.99
C GLU A 90 -19.84 -3.48 -8.26
N ILE A 91 -20.13 -2.24 -7.89
CA ILE A 91 -21.37 -1.89 -7.15
C ILE A 91 -21.96 -0.64 -7.80
N GLY A 92 -22.86 -0.83 -8.77
CA GLY A 92 -23.48 0.30 -9.49
C GLY A 92 -22.47 1.14 -10.23
N GLU A 93 -22.39 2.43 -9.92
CA GLU A 93 -21.44 3.36 -10.52
C GLU A 93 -20.10 3.44 -9.77
N HIS A 94 -19.96 2.62 -8.77
CA HIS A 94 -18.76 2.54 -7.94
C HIS A 94 -18.21 1.14 -7.94
N PHE A 95 -17.03 0.97 -7.36
CA PHE A 95 -16.53 -0.35 -7.09
C PHE A 95 -15.78 -0.36 -5.77
N ASN A 96 -15.68 -1.55 -5.22
CA ASN A 96 -14.98 -1.81 -3.98
C ASN A 96 -13.71 -2.58 -4.33
N VAL A 97 -12.56 -2.13 -3.83
CA VAL A 97 -11.31 -2.85 -3.95
C VAL A 97 -10.82 -3.23 -2.56
N LEU A 98 -10.44 -4.49 -2.41
CA LEU A 98 -9.86 -5.02 -1.20
C LEU A 98 -8.38 -5.28 -1.43
N PHE A 99 -7.53 -4.68 -0.60
CA PHE A 99 -6.10 -4.96 -0.57
C PHE A 99 -5.79 -5.76 0.68
N MET A 100 -4.84 -6.66 0.59
CA MET A 100 -4.36 -7.39 1.76
C MET A 100 -2.84 -7.44 1.77
N GLY A 101 -2.27 -7.25 2.95
CA GLY A 101 -0.83 -7.30 3.12
C GLY A 101 -0.39 -6.92 4.52
N ASN A 102 0.81 -6.42 4.63
CA ASN A 102 1.44 -6.13 5.91
C ASN A 102 1.77 -4.65 6.04
N ILE A 103 1.70 -4.15 7.28
CA ILE A 103 2.17 -2.81 7.58
C ILE A 103 3.70 -2.79 7.59
N VAL A 104 4.28 -1.73 7.05
CA VAL A 104 5.72 -1.49 7.13
C VAL A 104 5.97 -0.67 8.38
N ASP A 105 6.68 -1.24 9.34
CA ASP A 105 6.92 -0.62 10.64
C ASP A 105 8.05 0.41 10.58
N HIS A 106 7.91 1.39 9.68
CA HIS A 106 8.84 2.50 9.48
C HIS A 106 8.09 3.78 9.19
N LYS A 107 8.69 4.90 9.54
CA LYS A 107 8.12 6.20 9.22
C LYS A 107 8.13 6.43 7.71
N LYS A 108 7.12 7.15 7.24
CA LYS A 108 6.94 7.50 5.84
C LYS A 108 8.23 8.00 5.17
N ASP A 109 8.93 8.93 5.81
CA ASP A 109 10.14 9.53 5.25
C ASP A 109 11.25 8.49 5.06
N GLN A 110 11.36 7.54 5.99
CA GLN A 110 12.32 6.44 5.90
C GLN A 110 11.99 5.51 4.74
N VAL A 111 10.71 5.21 4.53
CA VAL A 111 10.26 4.37 3.43
C VAL A 111 10.54 5.05 2.09
N GLU A 112 10.21 6.33 1.97
CA GLU A 112 10.45 7.08 0.74
C GLU A 112 11.94 7.17 0.42
N HIS A 113 12.75 7.41 1.42
CA HIS A 113 14.21 7.46 1.26
C HIS A 113 14.75 6.10 0.80
N MET A 114 14.26 5.02 1.39
CA MET A 114 14.67 3.66 1.03
C MET A 114 14.30 3.33 -0.41
N LEU A 115 13.07 3.65 -0.84
CA LEU A 115 12.63 3.42 -2.21
C LEU A 115 13.45 4.21 -3.22
N ARG A 116 13.71 5.49 -2.93
CA ARG A 116 14.51 6.34 -3.81
C ARG A 116 15.92 5.80 -3.96
N ARG A 117 16.51 5.35 -2.87
CA ARG A 117 17.84 4.77 -2.87
C ARG A 117 17.91 3.50 -3.71
N LEU A 118 16.91 2.63 -3.62
CA LEU A 118 16.85 1.42 -4.44
C LEU A 118 16.74 1.74 -5.93
N ILE A 119 15.95 2.74 -6.29
CA ILE A 119 15.81 3.19 -7.67
C ILE A 119 17.17 3.73 -8.18
N GLU A 120 17.88 4.50 -7.37
CA GLU A 120 19.22 5.00 -7.69
C GLU A 120 20.23 3.85 -7.90
N GLU A 121 20.07 2.75 -7.16
CA GLU A 121 20.90 1.56 -7.30
C GLU A 121 20.55 0.71 -8.53
N GLY A 122 19.46 1.04 -9.24
CA GLY A 122 19.08 0.40 -10.49
C GLY A 122 17.99 -0.66 -10.37
N TYR A 123 17.38 -0.83 -9.20
CA TYR A 123 16.27 -1.77 -9.04
C TYR A 123 15.00 -1.24 -9.68
N GLN A 124 14.26 -2.12 -10.35
CA GLN A 124 13.00 -1.78 -11.02
C GLN A 124 12.00 -2.92 -10.89
N GLY A 125 10.71 -2.59 -10.97
CA GLY A 125 9.62 -3.58 -11.00
C GLY A 125 9.58 -4.48 -9.79
N GLU A 126 9.43 -5.78 -10.03
CA GLU A 126 9.35 -6.77 -8.96
C GLU A 126 10.64 -6.85 -8.14
N GLU A 127 11.79 -6.66 -8.78
CA GLU A 127 13.07 -6.66 -8.10
C GLU A 127 13.20 -5.53 -7.08
N LEU A 128 12.64 -4.37 -7.40
CA LEU A 128 12.62 -3.23 -6.48
C LEU A 128 11.87 -3.59 -5.21
N LEU A 129 10.66 -4.13 -5.33
CA LEU A 129 9.84 -4.49 -4.18
C LEU A 129 10.43 -5.64 -3.38
N GLU A 130 11.01 -6.61 -4.05
CA GLU A 130 11.67 -7.73 -3.38
C GLU A 130 12.84 -7.25 -2.53
N GLU A 131 13.70 -6.39 -3.08
CA GLU A 131 14.82 -5.82 -2.32
C GLU A 131 14.35 -4.88 -1.23
N PHE A 132 13.27 -4.15 -1.46
CA PHE A 132 12.64 -3.30 -0.45
C PHE A 132 12.21 -4.15 0.75
N LYS A 133 11.52 -5.26 0.51
CA LYS A 133 11.13 -6.19 1.58
C LYS A 133 12.33 -6.68 2.37
N ASN A 134 13.38 -7.09 1.66
CA ASN A 134 14.58 -7.62 2.32
C ASN A 134 15.21 -6.59 3.24
N ARG A 135 15.31 -5.35 2.80
CA ARG A 135 15.90 -4.27 3.60
C ARG A 135 15.03 -3.86 4.78
N VAL A 136 13.72 -3.87 4.61
CA VAL A 136 12.77 -3.62 5.71
C VAL A 136 12.92 -4.70 6.78
N GLU A 137 12.96 -5.97 6.38
CA GLU A 137 13.13 -7.09 7.31
C GLU A 137 14.47 -7.02 8.04
N GLN A 138 15.55 -6.66 7.36
CA GLN A 138 16.86 -6.48 7.97
C GLN A 138 16.84 -5.36 9.01
N ALA A 139 16.22 -4.24 8.69
CA ALA A 139 16.13 -3.10 9.61
C ALA A 139 15.29 -3.47 10.85
N GLU A 140 14.20 -4.20 10.68
CA GLU A 140 13.39 -4.68 11.80
C GLU A 140 14.17 -5.65 12.68
N ALA A 141 14.93 -6.57 12.08
CA ALA A 141 15.77 -7.52 12.82
C ALA A 141 16.84 -6.80 13.63
N GLU A 142 17.47 -5.77 13.07
CA GLU A 142 18.48 -4.98 13.78
C GLU A 142 17.89 -4.19 14.94
N ASN A 143 16.63 -3.77 14.84
CA ASN A 143 15.95 -3.01 15.87
C ASN A 143 15.27 -3.86 16.94
N SER A 144 15.23 -5.19 16.76
CA SER A 144 14.52 -6.10 17.66
C SER A 144 15.38 -6.70 18.77
N VAL A 145 16.55 -6.20 18.96
CA VAL A 145 17.47 -6.69 20.00
C VAL A 145 17.16 -6.10 21.37
#